data_d0300c49f27fb192cd4bc59216d96bec
#
_entry.id   d0300c49f27fb192cd4bc59216d96bec
#
_cell.length_a   1.000
_cell.length_b   1.000
_cell.length_c   1.000
_cell.angle_alpha   90.00
_cell.angle_beta   90.00
_cell.angle_gamma   90.00
#
_symmetry.space_group_name_H-M   'P 1'
#
loop_
_entity.id
_entity.type
_entity.pdbx_description
1 polymer ?
#
loop_
_entity_poly.entity_id
_entity_poly.type
_entity_poly.pdbx_seq_one_letter_code
_entity_poly.pdbx_strand_id
1 'polypeptide(L)'
;MLKEKGFYRGINLGGWMSQCDYSEERLNGFITEKDIARIASWGLDHVRLPVDYNVLENAEGTAFLDEGFDRINRAGEWCRKHGLNMVIDLHKTAGFSFDAGEKETGFFSSGTYQERFYRLWERIASRCAGDPDHVAFELLNEVTDPSFMDAWNRISNECVRRIRKTAPRTLILIGGYHNNSAEAVPALDPPADDRVIYNFHCYDPLPFTHQGAYWVPKLDQSVRLTFAQAEIPEDYFDRLFAPAVEAARKNGTDLYCGEYGVIDRADPKEAVLWFRQIHAAFERYGISRCVWSYREMDFGLSDARLDGVRDELIPLL
;
A
#
# COMPACT_ATOMS: atom_id res chain seq x y z
N MET A 1 1.20 15.91 -9.47
CA MET A 1 1.35 14.89 -10.54
C MET A 1 0.39 13.72 -10.33
N LEU A 2 0.42 13.00 -9.19
CA LEU A 2 -0.47 11.84 -8.92
C LEU A 2 -1.96 12.17 -9.02
N LYS A 3 -2.40 13.27 -8.42
CA LYS A 3 -3.81 13.72 -8.46
C LYS A 3 -4.33 13.89 -9.89
N GLU A 4 -3.53 14.51 -10.76
CA GLU A 4 -3.89 14.76 -12.15
C GLU A 4 -3.91 13.49 -13.00
N LYS A 5 -3.24 12.44 -12.53
CA LYS A 5 -3.17 11.13 -13.17
C LYS A 5 -4.19 10.12 -12.64
N GLY A 6 -5.08 10.52 -11.71
CA GLY A 6 -6.09 9.64 -11.14
C GLY A 6 -5.52 8.62 -10.14
N PHE A 7 -4.54 9.04 -9.34
CA PHE A 7 -4.00 8.29 -8.22
C PHE A 7 -4.08 9.12 -6.93
N TYR A 8 -5.22 9.77 -6.68
CA TYR A 8 -5.37 10.67 -5.54
C TYR A 8 -6.06 10.03 -4.34
N ARG A 9 -7.17 9.32 -4.58
CA ARG A 9 -8.00 8.72 -3.51
C ARG A 9 -8.31 7.28 -3.89
N GLY A 10 -7.67 6.34 -3.22
CA GLY A 10 -7.79 4.93 -3.52
C GLY A 10 -8.16 4.06 -2.34
N ILE A 11 -8.28 2.76 -2.60
CA ILE A 11 -8.56 1.74 -1.61
C ILE A 11 -7.77 0.46 -1.89
N ASN A 12 -7.26 -0.16 -0.81
CA ASN A 12 -6.53 -1.41 -0.90
C ASN A 12 -7.47 -2.62 -1.08
N LEU A 13 -7.08 -3.55 -1.93
CA LEU A 13 -7.72 -4.85 -2.11
C LEU A 13 -7.00 -5.91 -1.26
N GLY A 14 -6.77 -5.62 0.02
CA GLY A 14 -6.07 -6.51 0.96
C GLY A 14 -6.77 -7.84 1.14
N GLY A 15 -6.00 -8.89 1.47
CA GLY A 15 -6.51 -10.24 1.73
C GLY A 15 -6.96 -11.01 0.49
N TRP A 16 -6.65 -10.54 -0.72
CA TRP A 16 -7.00 -11.21 -1.97
C TRP A 16 -5.86 -12.02 -2.57
N MET A 17 -4.79 -11.35 -3.01
CA MET A 17 -3.59 -11.99 -3.59
C MET A 17 -2.37 -11.88 -2.67
N SER A 18 -2.58 -11.40 -1.46
CA SER A 18 -1.64 -11.30 -0.35
C SER A 18 -2.34 -11.56 0.96
N GLN A 19 -1.59 -12.04 1.97
CA GLN A 19 -2.09 -12.27 3.34
C GLN A 19 -3.36 -13.12 3.38
N CYS A 20 -3.41 -14.19 2.62
CA CYS A 20 -4.57 -15.09 2.51
C CYS A 20 -4.12 -16.56 2.46
N ASP A 21 -5.07 -17.48 2.32
CA ASP A 21 -4.81 -18.92 2.20
C ASP A 21 -4.40 -19.35 0.78
N TYR A 22 -4.43 -18.44 -0.18
CA TYR A 22 -4.14 -18.65 -1.61
C TYR A 22 -4.96 -19.76 -2.27
N SER A 23 -6.10 -20.14 -1.68
CA SER A 23 -7.01 -21.11 -2.28
C SER A 23 -7.59 -20.55 -3.60
N GLU A 24 -7.92 -21.46 -4.53
CA GLU A 24 -8.58 -21.07 -5.79
C GLU A 24 -9.91 -20.35 -5.55
N GLU A 25 -10.64 -20.71 -4.48
CA GLU A 25 -11.86 -20.03 -4.06
C GLU A 25 -11.56 -18.57 -3.68
N ARG A 26 -10.52 -18.36 -2.85
CA ARG A 26 -10.09 -17.02 -2.42
C ARG A 26 -9.61 -16.18 -3.61
N LEU A 27 -8.70 -16.72 -4.39
CA LEU A 27 -8.09 -16.00 -5.51
C LEU A 27 -9.08 -15.69 -6.65
N ASN A 28 -10.13 -16.46 -6.83
CA ASN A 28 -11.13 -16.25 -7.89
C ASN A 28 -12.43 -15.60 -7.43
N GLY A 29 -12.74 -15.60 -6.12
CA GLY A 29 -14.06 -15.20 -5.62
C GLY A 29 -14.07 -14.07 -4.61
N PHE A 30 -12.95 -13.73 -3.96
CA PHE A 30 -12.92 -12.74 -2.88
C PHE A 30 -13.15 -11.32 -3.37
N ILE A 31 -12.50 -10.92 -4.47
CA ILE A 31 -12.75 -9.67 -5.18
C ILE A 31 -13.30 -10.00 -6.58
N THR A 32 -14.35 -9.32 -6.96
CA THR A 32 -15.03 -9.46 -8.23
C THR A 32 -15.21 -8.13 -8.93
N GLU A 33 -15.63 -8.15 -10.19
CA GLU A 33 -15.93 -6.91 -10.92
C GLU A 33 -17.02 -6.07 -10.21
N LYS A 34 -17.95 -6.69 -9.48
CA LYS A 34 -18.98 -5.97 -8.72
C LYS A 34 -18.38 -5.14 -7.58
N ASP A 35 -17.31 -5.64 -6.97
CA ASP A 35 -16.60 -4.94 -5.91
C ASP A 35 -15.88 -3.70 -6.49
N ILE A 36 -15.24 -3.85 -7.65
CA ILE A 36 -14.60 -2.74 -8.37
C ILE A 36 -15.63 -1.68 -8.78
N ALA A 37 -16.79 -2.09 -9.30
CA ALA A 37 -17.90 -1.18 -9.60
C ALA A 37 -18.40 -0.43 -8.36
N ARG A 38 -18.48 -1.10 -7.21
CA ARG A 38 -18.86 -0.47 -5.94
C ARG A 38 -17.82 0.54 -5.48
N ILE A 39 -16.52 0.21 -5.57
CA ILE A 39 -15.43 1.13 -5.26
C ILE A 39 -15.52 2.39 -6.13
N ALA A 40 -15.72 2.24 -7.42
CA ALA A 40 -15.92 3.36 -8.33
C ALA A 40 -17.13 4.23 -7.94
N SER A 41 -18.23 3.61 -7.48
CA SER A 41 -19.42 4.35 -7.00
C SER A 41 -19.17 5.19 -5.75
N TRP A 42 -18.10 4.93 -5.00
CA TRP A 42 -17.66 5.74 -3.86
C TRP A 42 -16.89 7.00 -4.28
N GLY A 43 -16.64 7.19 -5.58
CA GLY A 43 -15.89 8.33 -6.11
C GLY A 43 -14.38 8.26 -5.88
N LEU A 44 -13.88 7.06 -5.65
CA LEU A 44 -12.44 6.79 -5.62
C LEU A 44 -11.90 6.69 -7.05
N ASP A 45 -10.62 6.94 -7.24
CA ASP A 45 -9.99 6.99 -8.56
C ASP A 45 -9.00 5.85 -8.84
N HIS A 46 -8.60 5.08 -7.81
CA HIS A 46 -7.74 3.93 -8.02
C HIS A 46 -7.89 2.85 -6.92
N VAL A 47 -7.34 1.68 -7.19
CA VAL A 47 -7.14 0.62 -6.22
C VAL A 47 -5.65 0.32 -6.06
N ARG A 48 -5.22 -0.11 -4.87
CA ARG A 48 -3.92 -0.74 -4.64
C ARG A 48 -4.16 -2.24 -4.49
N LEU A 49 -3.42 -3.03 -5.27
CA LEU A 49 -3.51 -4.49 -5.30
C LEU A 49 -2.26 -5.10 -4.69
N PRO A 50 -2.31 -5.49 -3.41
CA PRO A 50 -1.26 -6.27 -2.77
C PRO A 50 -1.16 -7.67 -3.39
N VAL A 51 0.05 -8.06 -3.81
CA VAL A 51 0.33 -9.36 -4.43
C VAL A 51 1.60 -9.95 -3.82
N ASP A 52 1.52 -11.18 -3.33
CA ASP A 52 2.69 -11.90 -2.85
C ASP A 52 3.40 -12.64 -3.98
N TYR A 53 4.73 -12.75 -3.89
CA TYR A 53 5.56 -13.35 -4.93
C TYR A 53 5.17 -14.81 -5.28
N ASN A 54 4.70 -15.58 -4.29
CA ASN A 54 4.29 -16.98 -4.46
C ASN A 54 3.01 -17.15 -5.32
N VAL A 55 2.29 -16.07 -5.60
CA VAL A 55 1.18 -16.06 -6.57
C VAL A 55 1.70 -15.91 -8.01
N LEU A 56 2.91 -15.38 -8.17
CA LEU A 56 3.51 -15.02 -9.46
C LEU A 56 4.64 -15.94 -9.91
N GLU A 57 5.25 -16.68 -8.98
CA GLU A 57 6.35 -17.61 -9.29
C GLU A 57 6.32 -18.82 -8.35
N ASN A 58 6.95 -19.92 -8.80
CA ASN A 58 7.07 -21.13 -7.98
C ASN A 58 8.04 -20.92 -6.79
N ALA A 59 8.00 -21.83 -5.83
CA ALA A 59 8.79 -21.74 -4.59
C ALA A 59 10.29 -21.56 -4.85
N GLU A 60 10.84 -22.22 -5.87
CA GLU A 60 12.25 -22.15 -6.25
C GLU A 60 12.61 -20.89 -7.04
N GLY A 61 11.64 -20.09 -7.50
CA GLY A 61 11.84 -18.92 -8.35
C GLY A 61 12.37 -19.25 -9.74
N THR A 62 12.16 -20.49 -10.21
CA THR A 62 12.65 -20.97 -11.51
C THR A 62 11.62 -20.84 -12.64
N ALA A 63 10.34 -20.69 -12.28
CA ALA A 63 9.24 -20.56 -13.23
C ALA A 63 8.23 -19.50 -12.75
N PHE A 64 7.69 -18.74 -13.68
CA PHE A 64 6.57 -17.83 -13.43
C PHE A 64 5.23 -18.57 -13.57
N LEU A 65 4.24 -18.15 -12.81
CA LEU A 65 2.88 -18.69 -12.78
C LEU A 65 1.96 -17.75 -13.56
N ASP A 66 1.65 -18.10 -14.80
CA ASP A 66 0.86 -17.23 -15.70
C ASP A 66 -0.51 -16.87 -15.12
N GLU A 67 -1.13 -17.77 -14.36
CA GLU A 67 -2.44 -17.53 -13.72
C GLU A 67 -2.43 -16.33 -12.78
N GLY A 68 -1.35 -16.09 -12.03
CA GLY A 68 -1.22 -14.93 -11.16
C GLY A 68 -1.21 -13.63 -11.96
N PHE A 69 -0.45 -13.58 -13.05
CA PHE A 69 -0.43 -12.42 -13.97
C PHE A 69 -1.78 -12.21 -14.66
N ASP A 70 -2.47 -13.27 -15.03
CA ASP A 70 -3.79 -13.20 -15.67
C ASP A 70 -4.84 -12.64 -14.68
N ARG A 71 -4.72 -12.94 -13.36
CA ARG A 71 -5.56 -12.34 -12.32
C ARG A 71 -5.30 -10.83 -12.18
N ILE A 72 -4.02 -10.40 -12.18
CA ILE A 72 -3.66 -8.98 -12.15
C ILE A 72 -4.23 -8.25 -13.38
N ASN A 73 -4.05 -8.82 -14.58
CA ASN A 73 -4.54 -8.23 -15.82
C ASN A 73 -6.07 -8.10 -15.81
N ARG A 74 -6.77 -9.13 -15.35
CA ARG A 74 -8.24 -9.10 -15.18
C ARG A 74 -8.68 -8.03 -14.21
N ALA A 75 -8.00 -7.86 -13.07
CA ALA A 75 -8.26 -6.75 -12.14
C ALA A 75 -8.08 -5.38 -12.83
N GLY A 76 -7.01 -5.22 -13.60
CA GLY A 76 -6.77 -4.02 -14.40
C GLY A 76 -7.85 -3.76 -15.46
N GLU A 77 -8.38 -4.81 -16.09
CA GLU A 77 -9.51 -4.69 -17.03
C GLU A 77 -10.78 -4.21 -16.32
N TRP A 78 -11.10 -4.77 -15.15
CA TRP A 78 -12.23 -4.30 -14.34
C TRP A 78 -12.05 -2.84 -13.91
N CYS A 79 -10.85 -2.46 -13.46
CA CYS A 79 -10.55 -1.08 -13.11
C CYS A 79 -10.78 -0.13 -14.29
N ARG A 80 -10.20 -0.40 -15.46
CA ARG A 80 -10.40 0.43 -16.66
C ARG A 80 -11.87 0.54 -17.05
N LYS A 81 -12.61 -0.56 -17.00
CA LYS A 81 -14.06 -0.58 -17.33
C LYS A 81 -14.86 0.34 -16.41
N HIS A 82 -14.45 0.50 -15.17
CA HIS A 82 -15.13 1.34 -14.19
C HIS A 82 -14.44 2.68 -13.92
N GLY A 83 -13.45 3.06 -14.76
CA GLY A 83 -12.76 4.35 -14.67
C GLY A 83 -11.81 4.51 -13.50
N LEU A 84 -11.26 3.38 -13.00
CA LEU A 84 -10.26 3.34 -11.94
C LEU A 84 -8.87 3.04 -12.51
N ASN A 85 -7.85 3.54 -11.84
CA ASN A 85 -6.46 3.13 -12.01
C ASN A 85 -6.07 2.02 -11.02
N MET A 86 -4.87 1.46 -11.16
CA MET A 86 -4.39 0.38 -10.30
C MET A 86 -2.92 0.57 -9.93
N VAL A 87 -2.59 0.48 -8.64
CA VAL A 87 -1.24 0.30 -8.14
C VAL A 87 -1.02 -1.20 -7.90
N ILE A 88 -0.02 -1.80 -8.53
CA ILE A 88 0.41 -3.17 -8.26
C ILE A 88 1.51 -3.08 -7.20
N ASP A 89 1.26 -3.65 -6.04
CA ASP A 89 2.19 -3.70 -4.93
C ASP A 89 2.73 -5.12 -4.76
N LEU A 90 4.06 -5.27 -4.82
CA LEU A 90 4.68 -6.52 -4.39
C LEU A 90 4.75 -6.54 -2.87
N HIS A 91 3.77 -7.22 -2.26
CA HIS A 91 3.56 -7.14 -0.81
C HIS A 91 4.57 -7.95 0.00
N LYS A 92 5.04 -9.07 -0.58
CA LYS A 92 6.12 -9.90 -0.06
C LYS A 92 7.04 -10.34 -1.20
N THR A 93 8.29 -10.62 -0.88
CA THR A 93 9.25 -11.17 -1.82
C THR A 93 10.03 -12.33 -1.19
N ALA A 94 10.59 -13.22 -2.00
CA ALA A 94 11.42 -14.31 -1.49
C ALA A 94 12.56 -13.77 -0.61
N GLY A 95 12.65 -14.30 0.61
CA GLY A 95 13.63 -13.88 1.62
C GLY A 95 13.25 -12.65 2.42
N PHE A 96 12.04 -12.10 2.26
CA PHE A 96 11.52 -11.03 3.10
C PHE A 96 9.99 -11.01 3.20
N SER A 97 9.52 -10.96 4.45
CA SER A 97 8.14 -10.63 4.80
C SER A 97 8.14 -9.58 5.92
N PHE A 98 7.19 -8.67 5.87
CA PHE A 98 6.94 -7.71 6.96
C PHE A 98 6.14 -8.34 8.11
N ASP A 99 5.47 -9.48 7.89
CA ASP A 99 4.70 -10.19 8.91
C ASP A 99 5.61 -10.82 9.97
N ALA A 100 5.44 -10.42 11.22
CA ALA A 100 6.29 -10.86 12.35
C ALA A 100 6.26 -12.38 12.61
N GLY A 101 5.28 -13.10 12.09
CA GLY A 101 5.14 -14.57 12.22
C GLY A 101 5.87 -15.35 11.13
N GLU A 102 6.31 -14.73 10.06
CA GLU A 102 6.97 -15.39 8.93
C GLU A 102 8.49 -15.45 9.14
N LYS A 103 9.10 -16.53 8.65
CA LYS A 103 10.54 -16.79 8.82
C LYS A 103 11.37 -16.49 7.57
N GLU A 104 10.81 -15.76 6.61
CA GLU A 104 11.53 -15.39 5.41
C GLU A 104 12.57 -14.30 5.72
N THR A 105 13.84 -14.60 5.54
CA THR A 105 14.95 -13.68 5.84
C THR A 105 16.03 -13.75 4.78
N GLY A 106 16.87 -12.71 4.71
CA GLY A 106 18.08 -12.70 3.89
C GLY A 106 17.99 -11.86 2.61
N PHE A 107 16.84 -11.33 2.24
CA PHE A 107 16.67 -10.54 1.01
C PHE A 107 17.67 -9.38 0.91
N PHE A 108 17.83 -8.59 1.97
CA PHE A 108 18.68 -7.39 1.94
C PHE A 108 20.19 -7.71 1.89
N SER A 109 20.60 -8.95 2.17
CA SER A 109 22.00 -9.40 2.15
C SER A 109 22.33 -10.40 1.05
N SER A 110 21.34 -11.04 0.42
CA SER A 110 21.52 -12.10 -0.57
C SER A 110 21.35 -11.61 -2.00
N GLY A 111 22.44 -11.61 -2.78
CA GLY A 111 22.36 -11.30 -4.20
C GLY A 111 21.44 -12.24 -5.00
N THR A 112 21.27 -13.48 -4.54
CA THR A 112 20.34 -14.45 -5.18
C THR A 112 18.89 -14.01 -5.02
N TYR A 113 18.47 -13.60 -3.81
CA TYR A 113 17.11 -13.09 -3.59
C TYR A 113 16.88 -11.76 -4.31
N GLN A 114 17.88 -10.87 -4.32
CA GLN A 114 17.80 -9.60 -5.05
C GLN A 114 17.66 -9.81 -6.55
N GLU A 115 18.40 -10.74 -7.14
CA GLU A 115 18.25 -11.05 -8.57
C GLU A 115 16.88 -11.69 -8.87
N ARG A 116 16.35 -12.52 -7.97
CA ARG A 116 15.01 -13.08 -8.07
C ARG A 116 13.94 -11.98 -8.06
N PHE A 117 14.04 -11.02 -7.14
CA PHE A 117 13.19 -9.84 -7.05
C PHE A 117 13.22 -8.99 -8.34
N TYR A 118 14.42 -8.74 -8.89
CA TYR A 118 14.55 -7.98 -10.13
C TYR A 118 13.90 -8.69 -11.32
N ARG A 119 14.10 -10.00 -11.47
CA ARG A 119 13.48 -10.79 -12.53
C ARG A 119 11.95 -10.81 -12.41
N LEU A 120 11.43 -10.88 -11.18
CA LEU A 120 10.00 -10.82 -10.95
C LEU A 120 9.44 -9.47 -11.39
N TRP A 121 10.08 -8.35 -11.02
CA TRP A 121 9.69 -7.02 -11.46
C TRP A 121 9.83 -6.81 -12.98
N GLU A 122 10.86 -7.33 -13.60
CA GLU A 122 11.00 -7.34 -15.08
C GLU A 122 9.82 -8.08 -15.73
N ARG A 123 9.36 -9.18 -15.11
CA ARG A 123 8.20 -9.93 -15.57
C ARG A 123 6.89 -9.18 -15.34
N ILE A 124 6.68 -8.59 -14.17
CA ILE A 124 5.51 -7.74 -13.87
C ILE A 124 5.47 -6.58 -14.88
N ALA A 125 6.56 -5.87 -15.08
CA ALA A 125 6.65 -4.78 -16.03
C ALA A 125 6.32 -5.22 -17.46
N SER A 126 6.78 -6.39 -17.89
CA SER A 126 6.50 -6.93 -19.21
C SER A 126 5.04 -7.34 -19.43
N ARG A 127 4.38 -7.87 -18.38
CA ARG A 127 3.03 -8.44 -18.48
C ARG A 127 1.91 -7.47 -18.10
N CYS A 128 2.19 -6.53 -17.20
CA CYS A 128 1.16 -5.74 -16.53
C CYS A 128 1.30 -4.22 -16.74
N ALA A 129 2.40 -3.72 -17.33
CA ALA A 129 2.59 -2.28 -17.54
C ALA A 129 1.72 -1.67 -18.65
N GLY A 130 1.02 -2.46 -19.42
CA GLY A 130 0.25 -2.20 -20.65
C GLY A 130 -0.14 -0.75 -20.93
N ASP A 131 -0.73 -0.04 -19.95
CA ASP A 131 -1.03 1.39 -20.05
C ASP A 131 -0.40 2.13 -18.86
N PRO A 132 0.70 2.87 -19.06
CA PRO A 132 1.44 3.53 -18.00
C PRO A 132 0.70 4.72 -17.36
N ASP A 133 -0.41 5.15 -17.93
CA ASP A 133 -1.27 6.19 -17.34
C ASP A 133 -2.34 5.58 -16.41
N HIS A 134 -2.56 4.27 -16.48
CA HIS A 134 -3.55 3.54 -15.65
C HIS A 134 -2.94 2.56 -14.64
N VAL A 135 -1.66 2.25 -14.75
CA VAL A 135 -0.97 1.30 -13.85
C VAL A 135 0.27 1.95 -13.26
N ALA A 136 0.41 1.83 -11.95
CA ALA A 136 1.61 2.18 -11.19
C ALA A 136 2.15 0.93 -10.48
N PHE A 137 3.41 0.95 -10.10
CA PHE A 137 4.10 -0.13 -9.37
C PHE A 137 4.54 0.36 -8.00
N GLU A 138 4.39 -0.46 -6.99
CA GLU A 138 5.01 -0.28 -5.69
C GLU A 138 6.00 -1.43 -5.47
N LEU A 139 7.28 -1.10 -5.31
CA LEU A 139 8.35 -2.10 -5.43
C LEU A 139 8.33 -3.14 -4.33
N LEU A 140 8.06 -2.74 -3.10
CA LEU A 140 7.96 -3.63 -1.94
C LEU A 140 7.18 -2.95 -0.83
N ASN A 141 6.23 -3.68 -0.26
CA ASN A 141 5.55 -3.28 0.95
C ASN A 141 6.53 -3.20 2.13
N GLU A 142 6.28 -2.33 3.05
CA GLU A 142 6.74 -2.23 4.44
C GLU A 142 8.13 -2.79 4.80
N VAL A 143 9.19 -2.12 4.39
CA VAL A 143 10.53 -2.38 4.94
C VAL A 143 10.50 -2.15 6.46
N THR A 144 10.93 -3.14 7.25
CA THR A 144 10.70 -3.13 8.70
C THR A 144 11.82 -2.45 9.50
N ASP A 145 13.09 -2.73 9.18
CA ASP A 145 14.23 -2.35 10.01
C ASP A 145 15.04 -1.22 9.37
N PRO A 146 15.39 -0.16 10.12
CA PRO A 146 16.25 0.94 9.61
C PRO A 146 17.60 0.47 9.08
N SER A 147 18.15 -0.63 9.59
CA SER A 147 19.43 -1.19 9.13
C SER A 147 19.39 -1.70 7.69
N PHE A 148 18.20 -1.89 7.11
CA PHE A 148 18.03 -2.30 5.73
C PHE A 148 18.12 -1.15 4.71
N MET A 149 18.08 0.11 5.16
CA MET A 149 17.94 1.27 4.26
C MET A 149 19.03 1.41 3.20
N ASP A 150 20.31 1.26 3.58
CA ASP A 150 21.39 1.33 2.60
C ASP A 150 21.30 0.23 1.53
N ALA A 151 20.89 -0.97 1.94
CA ALA A 151 20.66 -2.06 1.01
C ALA A 151 19.41 -1.79 0.16
N TRP A 152 18.32 -1.33 0.78
CA TRP A 152 17.07 -1.04 0.10
C TRP A 152 17.20 0.07 -0.94
N ASN A 153 17.88 1.17 -0.63
CA ASN A 153 18.16 2.24 -1.58
C ASN A 153 18.89 1.70 -2.83
N ARG A 154 19.92 0.86 -2.65
CA ARG A 154 20.63 0.21 -3.79
C ARG A 154 19.72 -0.73 -4.58
N ILE A 155 18.94 -1.56 -3.88
CA ILE A 155 18.05 -2.55 -4.50
C ILE A 155 16.93 -1.85 -5.28
N SER A 156 16.26 -0.87 -4.68
CA SER A 156 15.16 -0.15 -5.32
C SER A 156 15.63 0.63 -6.56
N ASN A 157 16.78 1.31 -6.48
CA ASN A 157 17.37 2.02 -7.61
C ASN A 157 17.73 1.08 -8.77
N GLU A 158 18.33 -0.09 -8.49
CA GLU A 158 18.61 -1.09 -9.53
C GLU A 158 17.32 -1.66 -10.12
N CYS A 159 16.30 -1.90 -9.28
CA CYS A 159 14.99 -2.37 -9.74
C CYS A 159 14.32 -1.35 -10.68
N VAL A 160 14.31 -0.08 -10.32
CA VAL A 160 13.82 1.02 -11.18
C VAL A 160 14.54 0.99 -12.53
N ARG A 161 15.87 0.96 -12.51
CA ARG A 161 16.69 0.92 -13.73
C ARG A 161 16.33 -0.26 -14.65
N ARG A 162 16.02 -1.43 -14.08
CA ARG A 162 15.61 -2.61 -14.86
C ARG A 162 14.19 -2.46 -15.41
N ILE A 163 13.24 -2.03 -14.59
CA ILE A 163 11.85 -1.78 -15.00
C ILE A 163 11.80 -0.79 -16.17
N ARG A 164 12.62 0.27 -16.13
CA ARG A 164 12.63 1.32 -17.16
C ARG A 164 12.95 0.83 -18.57
N LYS A 165 13.61 -0.33 -18.71
CA LYS A 165 13.86 -0.94 -20.02
C LYS A 165 12.59 -1.38 -20.73
N THR A 166 11.55 -1.75 -19.97
CA THR A 166 10.29 -2.28 -20.50
C THR A 166 9.12 -1.32 -20.27
N ALA A 167 9.10 -0.64 -19.09
CA ALA A 167 8.06 0.26 -18.66
C ALA A 167 8.63 1.68 -18.37
N PRO A 168 9.09 2.43 -19.38
CA PRO A 168 9.83 3.69 -19.17
C PRO A 168 8.98 4.82 -18.60
N ARG A 169 7.65 4.74 -18.67
CA ARG A 169 6.74 5.82 -18.24
C ARG A 169 5.87 5.48 -17.04
N THR A 170 5.89 4.24 -16.56
CA THR A 170 5.09 3.80 -15.42
C THR A 170 5.54 4.48 -14.13
N LEU A 171 4.61 4.95 -13.32
CA LEU A 171 4.89 5.47 -11.98
C LEU A 171 5.41 4.33 -11.09
N ILE A 172 6.43 4.62 -10.27
CA ILE A 172 7.01 3.67 -9.32
C ILE A 172 7.02 4.29 -7.94
N LEU A 173 6.43 3.60 -6.97
CA LEU A 173 6.34 4.00 -5.58
C LEU A 173 7.41 3.26 -4.77
N ILE A 174 8.09 4.00 -3.89
CA ILE A 174 9.15 3.47 -3.02
C ILE A 174 8.92 3.98 -1.61
N GLY A 175 8.77 3.07 -0.66
CA GLY A 175 8.68 3.37 0.77
C GLY A 175 9.96 3.00 1.52
N GLY A 176 10.00 3.32 2.82
CA GLY A 176 11.18 3.13 3.65
C GLY A 176 10.95 2.21 4.86
N TYR A 177 11.77 2.36 5.89
CA TYR A 177 11.75 1.54 7.10
C TYR A 177 10.57 1.84 8.04
N HIS A 178 10.52 1.14 9.18
CA HIS A 178 9.44 1.15 10.16
C HIS A 178 8.06 1.00 9.50
N ASN A 179 7.95 -0.03 8.66
CA ASN A 179 6.71 -0.33 7.95
C ASN A 179 6.23 0.86 7.08
N ASN A 180 7.13 1.36 6.25
CA ASN A 180 6.89 2.54 5.40
C ASN A 180 6.49 3.80 6.18
N SER A 181 7.02 4.04 7.39
CA SER A 181 6.66 5.22 8.17
C SER A 181 6.99 6.54 7.44
N ALA A 182 6.23 7.60 7.75
CA ALA A 182 6.51 8.93 7.22
C ALA A 182 7.91 9.44 7.62
N GLU A 183 8.40 9.05 8.80
CA GLU A 183 9.74 9.41 9.28
C GLU A 183 10.87 8.81 8.43
N ALA A 184 10.61 7.71 7.72
CA ALA A 184 11.61 7.04 6.87
C ALA A 184 11.81 7.73 5.52
N VAL A 185 10.87 8.53 5.06
CA VAL A 185 10.93 9.19 3.74
C VAL A 185 12.22 10.01 3.53
N PRO A 186 12.71 10.80 4.51
CA PRO A 186 13.98 11.51 4.36
C PRO A 186 15.23 10.64 4.16
N ALA A 187 15.15 9.34 4.48
CA ALA A 187 16.25 8.39 4.32
C ALA A 187 16.25 7.69 2.95
N LEU A 188 15.24 7.92 2.13
CA LEU A 188 15.19 7.43 0.74
C LEU A 188 16.19 8.23 -0.12
N ASP A 189 16.85 7.55 -1.04
CA ASP A 189 17.65 8.21 -2.06
C ASP A 189 16.80 9.19 -2.90
N PRO A 190 17.39 10.25 -3.47
CA PRO A 190 16.70 11.06 -4.47
C PRO A 190 16.10 10.19 -5.58
N PRO A 191 14.89 10.52 -6.08
CA PRO A 191 14.25 9.75 -7.13
C PRO A 191 15.14 9.59 -8.37
N ALA A 192 15.22 8.38 -8.90
CA ALA A 192 16.04 8.09 -10.09
C ALA A 192 15.56 8.83 -11.35
N ASP A 193 14.26 9.17 -11.40
CA ASP A 193 13.62 9.98 -12.43
C ASP A 193 12.34 10.64 -11.90
N ASP A 194 11.68 11.45 -12.73
CA ASP A 194 10.44 12.18 -12.41
C ASP A 194 9.18 11.30 -12.26
N ARG A 195 9.31 9.99 -12.39
CA ARG A 195 8.24 8.98 -12.26
C ARG A 195 8.40 8.10 -11.02
N VAL A 196 9.39 8.39 -10.17
CA VAL A 196 9.57 7.73 -8.87
C VAL A 196 8.93 8.60 -7.79
N ILE A 197 8.03 8.00 -7.02
CA ILE A 197 7.18 8.64 -6.02
C ILE A 197 7.54 8.08 -4.64
N TYR A 198 7.63 8.94 -3.63
CA TYR A 198 7.82 8.49 -2.26
C TYR A 198 6.51 7.98 -1.67
N ASN A 199 6.57 6.79 -1.10
CA ASN A 199 5.46 6.15 -0.43
C ASN A 199 5.69 6.08 1.09
N PHE A 200 4.62 6.25 1.86
CA PHE A 200 4.59 5.98 3.29
C PHE A 200 3.25 5.39 3.71
N HIS A 201 3.19 4.78 4.90
CA HIS A 201 1.97 4.32 5.55
C HIS A 201 1.74 5.11 6.83
N CYS A 202 0.48 5.23 7.25
CA CYS A 202 0.15 5.96 8.46
C CYS A 202 -0.99 5.31 9.23
N TYR A 203 -0.62 4.64 10.31
CA TYR A 203 -1.57 4.11 11.29
C TYR A 203 -1.42 4.79 12.67
N ASP A 204 -0.85 6.00 12.70
CA ASP A 204 -0.61 6.74 13.93
C ASP A 204 -1.86 7.42 14.46
N PRO A 205 -2.03 7.45 15.79
CA PRO A 205 -1.25 6.71 16.78
C PRO A 205 -1.75 5.25 16.90
N LEU A 206 -0.83 4.29 16.89
CA LEU A 206 -1.15 2.86 16.97
C LEU A 206 -2.08 2.46 18.11
N PRO A 207 -1.99 3.03 19.35
CA PRO A 207 -2.91 2.69 20.42
C PRO A 207 -4.40 2.92 20.08
N PHE A 208 -4.69 3.85 19.18
CA PHE A 208 -6.05 4.10 18.70
C PHE A 208 -6.39 3.25 17.47
N THR A 209 -5.57 3.31 16.44
CA THR A 209 -5.86 2.68 15.15
C THR A 209 -5.74 1.16 15.17
N HIS A 210 -4.95 0.61 16.10
CA HIS A 210 -4.72 -0.82 16.28
C HIS A 210 -5.21 -1.35 17.64
N GLN A 211 -6.13 -0.63 18.29
CA GLN A 211 -6.67 -1.07 19.59
C GLN A 211 -7.25 -2.49 19.50
N GLY A 212 -6.77 -3.36 20.39
CA GLY A 212 -7.17 -4.77 20.41
C GLY A 212 -6.57 -5.64 19.30
N ALA A 213 -5.61 -5.15 18.53
CA ALA A 213 -4.88 -5.93 17.53
C ALA A 213 -4.00 -6.99 18.22
N TYR A 214 -4.29 -8.27 17.97
CA TYR A 214 -3.58 -9.39 18.60
C TYR A 214 -2.14 -9.56 18.09
N TRP A 215 -1.84 -9.04 16.90
CA TRP A 215 -0.51 -9.10 16.28
C TRP A 215 0.43 -7.96 16.68
N VAL A 216 -0.03 -7.01 17.51
CA VAL A 216 0.79 -5.93 18.07
C VAL A 216 1.09 -6.20 19.54
N PRO A 217 2.21 -6.89 19.87
CA PRO A 217 2.45 -7.40 21.23
C PRO A 217 2.57 -6.31 22.31
N LYS A 218 2.88 -5.07 21.90
CA LYS A 218 3.07 -3.94 22.82
C LYS A 218 1.75 -3.28 23.26
N LEU A 219 0.63 -3.63 22.61
CA LEU A 219 -0.68 -3.08 22.93
C LEU A 219 -1.46 -4.01 23.86
N ASP A 220 -2.11 -3.43 24.87
CA ASP A 220 -3.09 -4.15 25.68
C ASP A 220 -4.35 -4.39 24.85
N GLN A 221 -4.61 -5.65 24.53
CA GLN A 221 -5.74 -6.06 23.67
C GLN A 221 -7.12 -5.78 24.29
N SER A 222 -7.21 -5.54 25.61
CA SER A 222 -8.47 -5.23 26.31
C SER A 222 -8.85 -3.76 26.24
N VAL A 223 -7.87 -2.88 25.98
CA VAL A 223 -8.10 -1.43 25.94
C VAL A 223 -8.92 -1.05 24.70
N ARG A 224 -9.90 -0.18 24.93
CA ARG A 224 -10.69 0.50 23.89
C ARG A 224 -10.68 1.99 24.16
N LEU A 225 -10.22 2.76 23.18
CA LEU A 225 -10.08 4.21 23.30
C LEU A 225 -11.14 4.91 22.45
N THR A 226 -11.76 5.93 23.02
CA THR A 226 -12.42 6.96 22.21
C THR A 226 -11.36 7.87 21.58
N PHE A 227 -11.73 8.61 20.54
CA PHE A 227 -10.83 9.57 19.90
C PHE A 227 -10.33 10.63 20.90
N ALA A 228 -11.21 11.09 21.80
CA ALA A 228 -10.82 12.02 22.86
C ALA A 228 -9.79 11.44 23.85
N GLN A 229 -9.91 10.15 24.19
CA GLN A 229 -8.93 9.46 25.05
C GLN A 229 -7.59 9.19 24.36
N ALA A 230 -7.56 9.17 23.05
CA ALA A 230 -6.32 9.06 22.30
C ALA A 230 -5.48 10.34 22.32
N GLU A 231 -6.04 11.46 22.79
CA GLU A 231 -5.36 12.74 22.98
C GLU A 231 -4.57 13.21 21.74
N ILE A 232 -5.18 13.05 20.55
CA ILE A 232 -4.55 13.42 19.27
C ILE A 232 -4.70 14.93 19.05
N PRO A 233 -3.60 15.73 19.13
CA PRO A 233 -3.67 17.17 18.88
C PRO A 233 -4.13 17.49 17.45
N GLU A 234 -4.74 18.68 17.25
CA GLU A 234 -5.22 19.09 15.92
C GLU A 234 -4.10 19.13 14.86
N ASP A 235 -2.87 19.47 15.26
CA ASP A 235 -1.69 19.53 14.39
C ASP A 235 -0.87 18.24 14.35
N TYR A 236 -1.40 17.12 14.86
CA TYR A 236 -0.69 15.85 14.98
C TYR A 236 -0.13 15.38 13.64
N PHE A 237 -0.99 15.25 12.64
CA PHE A 237 -0.59 14.78 11.31
C PHE A 237 0.25 15.81 10.56
N ASP A 238 0.06 17.09 10.82
CA ASP A 238 0.92 18.12 10.24
C ASP A 238 2.38 17.95 10.69
N ARG A 239 2.58 17.73 12.00
CA ARG A 239 3.91 17.46 12.55
C ARG A 239 4.49 16.12 12.07
N LEU A 240 3.65 15.09 11.99
CA LEU A 240 4.05 13.76 11.58
C LEU A 240 4.51 13.75 10.11
N PHE A 241 3.79 14.44 9.24
CA PHE A 241 4.08 14.44 7.80
C PHE A 241 5.13 15.47 7.37
N ALA A 242 5.41 16.49 8.19
CA ALA A 242 6.32 17.57 7.83
C ALA A 242 7.68 17.11 7.28
N PRO A 243 8.41 16.15 7.90
CA PRO A 243 9.68 15.68 7.37
C PRO A 243 9.57 15.02 5.99
N ALA A 244 8.50 14.23 5.76
CA ALA A 244 8.24 13.56 4.47
C ALA A 244 7.88 14.58 3.39
N VAL A 245 7.03 15.56 3.72
CA VAL A 245 6.64 16.65 2.81
C VAL A 245 7.87 17.48 2.41
N GLU A 246 8.74 17.79 3.35
CA GLU A 246 9.97 18.55 3.07
C GLU A 246 10.92 17.75 2.17
N ALA A 247 11.11 16.46 2.46
CA ALA A 247 11.96 15.58 1.65
C ALA A 247 11.44 15.45 0.21
N ALA A 248 10.12 15.23 0.04
CA ALA A 248 9.50 15.14 -1.28
C ALA A 248 9.64 16.46 -2.05
N ARG A 249 9.38 17.60 -1.40
CA ARG A 249 9.55 18.93 -2.03
C ARG A 249 10.99 19.19 -2.42
N LYS A 250 11.95 18.87 -1.56
CA LYS A 250 13.40 19.03 -1.83
C LYS A 250 13.84 18.23 -3.05
N ASN A 251 13.31 17.02 -3.19
CA ASN A 251 13.68 16.08 -4.24
C ASN A 251 12.77 16.16 -5.48
N GLY A 252 11.78 17.06 -5.50
CA GLY A 252 10.91 17.31 -6.66
C GLY A 252 9.99 16.14 -7.01
N THR A 253 9.55 15.37 -6.01
CA THR A 253 8.61 14.26 -6.19
C THR A 253 7.34 14.44 -5.38
N ASP A 254 6.30 13.65 -5.70
CA ASP A 254 5.06 13.61 -4.95
C ASP A 254 5.17 12.65 -3.73
N LEU A 255 4.21 12.77 -2.82
CA LEU A 255 3.97 11.84 -1.73
C LEU A 255 2.71 11.02 -1.97
N TYR A 256 2.77 9.76 -1.60
CA TYR A 256 1.66 8.82 -1.57
C TYR A 256 1.60 8.13 -0.22
N CYS A 257 0.41 8.10 0.41
CA CYS A 257 0.16 7.29 1.59
C CYS A 257 -0.51 5.99 1.16
N GLY A 258 0.28 4.91 1.03
CA GLY A 258 -0.16 3.62 0.49
C GLY A 258 -1.14 2.87 1.37
N GLU A 259 -1.07 3.11 2.69
CA GLU A 259 -1.98 2.53 3.65
C GLU A 259 -2.25 3.49 4.81
N TYR A 260 -3.52 3.55 5.23
CA TYR A 260 -3.97 4.20 6.46
C TYR A 260 -5.35 3.66 6.84
N GLY A 261 -5.69 3.66 8.11
CA GLY A 261 -6.98 3.13 8.53
C GLY A 261 -7.13 2.97 10.03
N VAL A 262 -8.32 2.55 10.45
CA VAL A 262 -8.67 2.28 11.84
C VAL A 262 -9.31 0.89 11.93
N ILE A 263 -8.79 0.09 12.85
CA ILE A 263 -9.22 -1.31 13.08
C ILE A 263 -10.71 -1.42 13.43
N ASP A 264 -11.31 -2.54 13.09
CA ASP A 264 -12.74 -2.85 13.31
C ASP A 264 -13.18 -2.91 14.78
N ARG A 265 -12.21 -2.96 15.70
CA ARG A 265 -12.45 -2.93 17.16
C ARG A 265 -12.64 -1.53 17.72
N ALA A 266 -12.38 -0.50 16.94
CA ALA A 266 -12.73 0.88 17.29
C ALA A 266 -14.23 1.14 17.04
N ASP A 267 -14.82 2.01 17.84
CA ASP A 267 -16.18 2.48 17.59
C ASP A 267 -16.24 3.20 16.22
N PRO A 268 -17.20 2.88 15.33
CA PRO A 268 -17.28 3.49 14.00
C PRO A 268 -17.33 5.02 14.01
N LYS A 269 -18.03 5.65 14.97
CA LYS A 269 -18.11 7.11 15.06
C LYS A 269 -16.79 7.74 15.50
N GLU A 270 -16.08 7.06 16.40
CA GLU A 270 -14.74 7.49 16.83
C GLU A 270 -13.72 7.36 15.68
N ALA A 271 -13.84 6.30 14.88
CA ALA A 271 -13.02 6.14 13.68
C ALA A 271 -13.23 7.30 12.67
N VAL A 272 -14.47 7.76 12.44
CA VAL A 272 -14.78 8.92 11.59
C VAL A 272 -14.04 10.17 12.04
N LEU A 273 -13.87 10.41 13.34
CA LEU A 273 -13.13 11.57 13.85
C LEU A 273 -11.66 11.50 13.46
N TRP A 274 -11.04 10.31 13.57
CA TRP A 274 -9.66 10.09 13.12
C TRP A 274 -9.51 10.30 11.62
N PHE A 275 -10.40 9.72 10.83
CA PHE A 275 -10.38 9.91 9.37
C PHE A 275 -10.54 11.38 8.97
N ARG A 276 -11.36 12.14 9.69
CA ARG A 276 -11.54 13.57 9.44
C ARG A 276 -10.26 14.37 9.68
N GLN A 277 -9.53 14.03 10.74
CA GLN A 277 -8.29 14.74 11.07
C GLN A 277 -7.17 14.42 10.09
N ILE A 278 -6.94 13.13 9.74
CA ILE A 278 -5.92 12.76 8.77
C ILE A 278 -6.25 13.27 7.36
N HIS A 279 -7.54 13.22 6.97
CA HIS A 279 -8.01 13.79 5.70
C HIS A 279 -7.64 15.26 5.57
N ALA A 280 -7.84 16.07 6.62
CA ALA A 280 -7.50 17.48 6.60
C ALA A 280 -6.00 17.72 6.32
N ALA A 281 -5.12 16.88 6.87
CA ALA A 281 -3.69 16.94 6.58
C ALA A 281 -3.36 16.50 5.15
N PHE A 282 -3.96 15.41 4.65
CA PHE A 282 -3.79 14.98 3.27
C PHE A 282 -4.20 16.05 2.26
N GLU A 283 -5.36 16.70 2.45
CA GLU A 283 -5.81 17.78 1.59
C GLU A 283 -4.90 19.01 1.66
N ARG A 284 -4.42 19.36 2.86
CA ARG A 284 -3.53 20.51 3.07
C ARG A 284 -2.22 20.39 2.33
N TYR A 285 -1.63 19.18 2.32
CA TYR A 285 -0.33 18.92 1.69
C TYR A 285 -0.45 18.32 0.28
N GLY A 286 -1.66 18.04 -0.20
CA GLY A 286 -1.89 17.43 -1.50
C GLY A 286 -1.38 15.99 -1.59
N ILE A 287 -1.39 15.25 -0.46
CA ILE A 287 -0.91 13.88 -0.38
C ILE A 287 -1.95 12.94 -1.01
N SER A 288 -1.52 12.17 -2.01
CA SER A 288 -2.31 11.07 -2.55
C SER A 288 -2.33 9.90 -1.57
N ARG A 289 -3.45 9.13 -1.52
CA ARG A 289 -3.63 8.12 -0.47
C ARG A 289 -4.47 6.95 -0.90
N CYS A 290 -4.29 5.83 -0.20
CA CYS A 290 -5.01 4.58 -0.41
C CYS A 290 -5.38 3.95 0.93
N VAL A 291 -6.67 3.95 1.27
CA VAL A 291 -7.12 3.46 2.58
C VAL A 291 -7.01 1.93 2.67
N TRP A 292 -6.59 1.43 3.81
CA TRP A 292 -6.62 0.02 4.15
C TRP A 292 -7.88 -0.30 4.96
N SER A 293 -8.78 -1.16 4.51
CA SER A 293 -8.88 -1.96 3.30
C SER A 293 -10.33 -2.00 2.79
N TYR A 294 -10.59 -2.52 1.60
CA TYR A 294 -11.95 -2.60 1.05
C TYR A 294 -12.85 -3.53 1.87
N ARG A 295 -12.36 -4.73 2.19
CA ARG A 295 -13.14 -5.80 2.84
C ARG A 295 -12.28 -6.59 3.81
N GLU A 296 -12.85 -7.00 4.94
CA GLU A 296 -12.17 -7.84 5.94
C GLU A 296 -10.83 -7.23 6.43
N MET A 297 -9.83 -8.05 6.69
CA MET A 297 -8.48 -7.66 7.10
C MET A 297 -8.47 -6.77 8.36
N ASP A 298 -9.43 -6.97 9.27
CA ASP A 298 -9.66 -6.17 10.48
C ASP A 298 -9.95 -4.66 10.23
N PHE A 299 -9.96 -4.19 8.98
CA PHE A 299 -10.13 -2.78 8.59
C PHE A 299 -11.20 -2.56 7.51
N GLY A 300 -11.99 -3.57 7.18
CA GLY A 300 -12.88 -3.55 6.02
C GLY A 300 -13.89 -2.40 6.00
N LEU A 301 -13.77 -1.52 5.01
CA LEU A 301 -14.69 -0.38 4.84
C LEU A 301 -16.04 -0.78 4.26
N SER A 302 -16.12 -1.92 3.56
CA SER A 302 -17.38 -2.46 3.05
C SER A 302 -18.15 -3.28 4.07
N ASP A 303 -17.57 -3.54 5.25
CA ASP A 303 -18.14 -4.39 6.28
C ASP A 303 -19.36 -3.74 6.96
N ALA A 304 -20.35 -4.56 7.32
CA ALA A 304 -21.63 -4.10 7.83
C ALA A 304 -21.56 -3.23 9.09
N ARG A 305 -20.49 -3.38 9.90
CA ARG A 305 -20.25 -2.55 11.08
C ARG A 305 -20.22 -1.05 10.79
N LEU A 306 -19.85 -0.68 9.55
CA LEU A 306 -19.72 0.72 9.13
C LEU A 306 -20.98 1.26 8.43
N ASP A 307 -22.04 0.46 8.24
CA ASP A 307 -23.26 0.88 7.51
C ASP A 307 -23.84 2.19 8.03
N GLY A 308 -23.78 2.41 9.35
CA GLY A 308 -24.32 3.62 9.99
C GLY A 308 -23.48 4.88 9.84
N VAL A 309 -22.23 4.78 9.36
CA VAL A 309 -21.29 5.92 9.23
C VAL A 309 -20.61 5.98 7.87
N ARG A 310 -20.85 5.02 6.98
CA ARG A 310 -20.15 4.91 5.69
C ARG A 310 -20.33 6.16 4.83
N ASP A 311 -21.51 6.75 4.81
CA ASP A 311 -21.79 7.96 4.02
C ASP A 311 -21.01 9.19 4.52
N GLU A 312 -20.63 9.22 5.82
CA GLU A 312 -19.74 10.22 6.37
C GLU A 312 -18.28 9.91 6.09
N LEU A 313 -17.93 8.62 6.05
CA LEU A 313 -16.55 8.14 5.92
C LEU A 313 -16.03 8.26 4.49
N ILE A 314 -16.80 7.84 3.48
CA ILE A 314 -16.38 7.83 2.07
C ILE A 314 -15.86 9.19 1.60
N PRO A 315 -16.47 10.35 1.91
CA PRO A 315 -15.94 11.64 1.50
C PRO A 315 -14.57 11.99 2.11
N LEU A 316 -14.18 11.31 3.20
CA LEU A 316 -12.91 11.54 3.91
C LEU A 316 -11.76 10.66 3.40
N LEU A 317 -12.03 9.68 2.53
CA LEU A 317 -11.02 8.76 1.98
C LEU A 317 -10.09 9.43 1.00
#